data_4171f7b7e5de2fa307ad4dea3a48fd63
#
_entry.id   4171f7b7e5de2fa307ad4dea3a48fd63
#
_cell.length_a   1.000
_cell.length_b   1.000
_cell.length_c   1.000
_cell.angle_alpha   90.00
_cell.angle_beta   90.00
_cell.angle_gamma   90.00
#
_symmetry.space_group_name_H-M   'P 1'
#
loop_
_entity.id
_entity.type
_entity.pdbx_description
1 polymer ?
#
loop_
_entity_poly.entity_id
_entity_poly.type
_entity_poly.pdbx_seq_one_letter_code
_entity_poly.pdbx_strand_id
1 'polypeptide(L)'
;MGRKNSLAKNSIQMLCVMQHLDEQTLYERSKLLLSIYRNVCWAACDRAAMLREEAEYCYGRELEEGLLYLNDFAPTVEREKFEEIVKSLFQTKWLVELVDSAMVKMRDFPYSPQLYFDIVFKCYLSRFRYTEPELLETLRMERSTYYDRKKEAIKIFGLSLWGSALPQIKQALEEPLLYE
;
A
#
# COMPACT_ATOMS: atom_id res chain seq x y z
N MET A 1 -23.77 2.88 25.43
CA MET A 1 -24.10 2.88 23.99
C MET A 1 -23.15 1.95 23.27
N GLY A 2 -23.67 0.84 22.76
CA GLY A 2 -22.87 -0.11 22.00
C GLY A 2 -22.27 0.58 20.76
N ARG A 3 -20.94 0.53 20.60
CA ARG A 3 -20.27 0.91 19.36
C ARG A 3 -20.93 0.11 18.23
N LYS A 4 -21.68 0.79 17.37
CA LYS A 4 -22.09 0.20 16.09
C LYS A 4 -20.78 -0.22 15.42
N ASN A 5 -20.53 -1.53 15.32
CA ASN A 5 -19.45 -2.03 14.45
C ASN A 5 -19.65 -1.36 13.11
N SER A 6 -18.67 -0.59 12.65
CA SER A 6 -18.84 0.09 11.39
C SER A 6 -19.05 -0.94 10.28
N LEU A 7 -19.93 -0.67 9.35
CA LEU A 7 -20.16 -1.54 8.19
C LEU A 7 -18.84 -1.84 7.47
N ALA A 8 -17.93 -0.88 7.47
CA ALA A 8 -16.58 -1.03 6.94
C ALA A 8 -15.79 -2.11 7.67
N LYS A 9 -15.85 -2.17 9.00
CA LYS A 9 -15.15 -3.19 9.79
C LYS A 9 -15.60 -4.61 9.42
N ASN A 10 -16.90 -4.82 9.32
CA ASN A 10 -17.44 -6.12 8.94
C ASN A 10 -17.04 -6.51 7.52
N SER A 11 -17.06 -5.56 6.58
CA SER A 11 -16.61 -5.78 5.20
C SER A 11 -15.13 -6.12 5.12
N ILE A 12 -14.28 -5.43 5.88
CA ILE A 12 -12.84 -5.72 5.96
C ILE A 12 -12.61 -7.16 6.44
N GLN A 13 -13.27 -7.58 7.52
CA GLN A 13 -13.14 -8.94 8.05
C GLN A 13 -13.57 -9.99 7.02
N MET A 14 -14.70 -9.78 6.36
CA MET A 14 -15.20 -10.69 5.33
C MET A 14 -14.23 -10.78 4.14
N LEU A 15 -13.71 -9.67 3.65
CA LEU A 15 -12.76 -9.64 2.54
C LEU A 15 -11.43 -10.30 2.90
N CYS A 16 -10.94 -10.13 4.13
CA CYS A 16 -9.75 -10.84 4.61
C CYS A 16 -9.97 -12.36 4.57
N VAL A 17 -11.10 -12.84 5.05
CA VAL A 17 -11.43 -14.27 4.99
C VAL A 17 -11.52 -14.78 3.56
N MET A 18 -12.21 -14.06 2.67
CA MET A 18 -12.36 -14.44 1.27
C MET A 18 -11.03 -14.50 0.51
N GLN A 19 -10.09 -13.64 0.86
CA GLN A 19 -8.77 -13.55 0.22
C GLN A 19 -7.69 -14.33 0.98
N HIS A 20 -8.04 -15.09 1.99
CA HIS A 20 -7.10 -15.86 2.83
C HIS A 20 -5.98 -15.01 3.44
N LEU A 21 -6.32 -13.78 3.86
CA LEU A 21 -5.40 -12.84 4.49
C LEU A 21 -5.68 -12.76 6.00
N ASP A 22 -4.63 -12.83 6.81
CA ASP A 22 -4.73 -12.55 8.23
C ASP A 22 -4.82 -11.02 8.46
N GLU A 23 -5.89 -10.57 9.10
CA GLU A 23 -6.21 -9.15 9.26
C GLU A 23 -5.12 -8.40 10.04
N GLN A 24 -4.56 -8.99 11.09
CA GLN A 24 -3.53 -8.34 11.90
C GLN A 24 -2.20 -8.24 11.15
N THR A 25 -1.77 -9.32 10.51
CA THR A 25 -0.57 -9.33 9.67
C THR A 25 -0.70 -8.35 8.50
N LEU A 26 -1.86 -8.29 7.87
CA LEU A 26 -2.17 -7.35 6.80
C LEU A 26 -2.02 -5.90 7.28
N TYR A 27 -2.59 -5.57 8.43
CA TYR A 27 -2.49 -4.25 9.03
C TYR A 27 -1.04 -3.86 9.31
N GLU A 28 -0.26 -4.73 9.94
CA GLU A 28 1.13 -4.46 10.31
C GLU A 28 2.03 -4.31 9.08
N ARG A 29 1.89 -5.16 8.08
CA ARG A 29 2.59 -5.05 6.79
C ARG A 29 2.26 -3.75 6.06
N SER A 30 0.98 -3.41 5.99
CA SER A 30 0.51 -2.19 5.34
C SER A 30 1.06 -0.94 6.02
N LYS A 31 1.02 -0.91 7.35
CA LYS A 31 1.55 0.19 8.14
C LYS A 31 3.05 0.37 7.93
N LEU A 32 3.80 -0.72 7.92
CA LEU A 32 5.25 -0.68 7.69
C LEU A 32 5.58 -0.16 6.29
N LEU A 33 4.95 -0.68 5.26
CA LEU A 33 5.16 -0.23 3.88
C LEU A 33 4.80 1.25 3.69
N LEU A 34 3.65 1.67 4.17
CA LEU A 34 3.22 3.07 4.10
C LEU A 34 4.18 4.01 4.84
N SER A 35 4.77 3.56 5.94
CA SER A 35 5.70 4.37 6.74
C SER A 35 6.99 4.74 6.01
N ILE A 36 7.42 3.93 5.04
CA ILE A 36 8.65 4.16 4.27
C ILE A 36 8.41 4.77 2.89
N TYR A 37 7.17 4.84 2.44
CA TYR A 37 6.81 5.19 1.06
C TYR A 37 7.44 6.51 0.58
N ARG A 38 7.37 7.58 1.38
CA ARG A 38 7.94 8.89 1.00
C ARG A 38 9.43 8.83 0.73
N ASN A 39 10.18 8.09 1.55
CA ASN A 39 11.62 7.96 1.40
C ASN A 39 11.98 7.13 0.16
N VAL A 40 11.19 6.09 -0.11
CA VAL A 40 11.36 5.27 -1.31
C VAL A 40 11.04 6.06 -2.57
N CYS A 41 9.96 6.83 -2.59
CA CYS A 41 9.63 7.71 -3.70
C CYS A 41 10.73 8.74 -3.98
N TRP A 42 11.25 9.35 -2.94
CA TRP A 42 12.33 10.34 -3.09
C TRP A 42 13.58 9.69 -3.69
N ALA A 43 13.98 8.52 -3.20
CA ALA A 43 15.14 7.78 -3.72
C ALA A 43 14.94 7.30 -5.18
N ALA A 44 13.74 6.86 -5.53
CA ALA A 44 13.40 6.42 -6.88
C ALA A 44 13.38 7.57 -7.89
N CYS A 45 12.93 8.77 -7.47
CA CYS A 45 12.87 9.93 -8.36
C CYS A 45 14.25 10.43 -8.79
N ASP A 46 15.27 10.35 -7.94
CA ASP A 46 16.63 10.78 -8.27
C ASP A 46 17.32 9.86 -9.29
N ARG A 47 16.96 8.60 -9.33
CA ARG A 47 17.53 7.61 -10.27
C ARG A 47 16.78 7.48 -11.59
N ALA A 48 15.59 8.03 -11.70
CA ALA A 48 14.74 7.85 -12.88
C ALA A 48 15.35 8.39 -14.19
N ALA A 49 16.30 9.35 -14.11
CA ALA A 49 16.99 9.87 -15.27
C ALA A 49 18.09 8.93 -15.82
N MET A 50 18.67 8.07 -14.97
CA MET A 50 19.76 7.15 -15.34
C MET A 50 19.29 5.76 -15.78
N LEU A 51 18.06 5.36 -15.42
CA LEU A 51 17.60 3.97 -15.55
C LEU A 51 16.69 3.70 -16.75
N ARG A 52 16.38 4.71 -17.56
CA ARG A 52 15.49 4.51 -18.73
C ARG A 52 16.08 3.57 -19.79
N GLU A 53 17.40 3.48 -19.90
CA GLU A 53 18.06 2.63 -20.91
C GLU A 53 18.38 1.21 -20.41
N GLU A 54 18.56 1.02 -19.09
CA GLU A 54 18.83 -0.31 -18.52
C GLU A 54 17.56 -1.04 -18.07
N ALA A 55 16.46 -0.31 -17.84
CA ALA A 55 15.25 -0.85 -17.22
C ALA A 55 14.47 -1.87 -18.09
N GLU A 56 14.55 -1.77 -19.41
CA GLU A 56 13.84 -2.71 -20.30
C GLU A 56 14.38 -4.14 -20.22
N TYR A 57 15.66 -4.31 -19.90
CA TYR A 57 16.30 -5.62 -19.87
C TYR A 57 16.29 -6.31 -18.49
N CYS A 58 16.39 -5.53 -17.41
CA CYS A 58 16.45 -6.02 -16.03
C CYS A 58 15.10 -6.01 -15.30
N TYR A 59 14.10 -5.31 -15.85
CA TYR A 59 12.84 -4.98 -15.19
C TYR A 59 12.04 -6.20 -14.69
N GLY A 60 12.01 -7.27 -15.49
CA GLY A 60 11.24 -8.47 -15.14
C GLY A 60 11.80 -9.20 -13.91
N ARG A 61 13.12 -9.34 -13.81
CA ARG A 61 13.77 -10.07 -12.72
C ARG A 61 13.75 -9.31 -11.40
N GLU A 62 14.07 -8.02 -11.44
CA GLU A 62 14.04 -7.17 -10.26
C GLU A 62 12.60 -7.04 -9.71
N LEU A 63 11.61 -6.93 -10.60
CA LEU A 63 10.21 -6.91 -10.24
C LEU A 63 9.79 -8.23 -9.57
N GLU A 64 10.17 -9.37 -10.13
CA GLU A 64 9.84 -10.68 -9.58
C GLU A 64 10.43 -10.87 -8.18
N GLU A 65 11.71 -10.55 -7.97
CA GLU A 65 12.36 -10.59 -6.67
C GLU A 65 11.69 -9.67 -5.66
N GLY A 66 11.35 -8.46 -6.07
CA GLY A 66 10.65 -7.48 -5.25
C GLY A 66 9.24 -7.94 -4.86
N LEU A 67 8.49 -8.54 -5.79
CA LEU A 67 7.15 -9.06 -5.52
C LEU A 67 7.20 -10.23 -4.54
N LEU A 68 8.18 -11.13 -4.67
CA LEU A 68 8.39 -12.22 -3.72
C LEU A 68 8.69 -11.69 -2.33
N TYR A 69 9.57 -10.70 -2.23
CA TYR A 69 9.88 -10.07 -0.95
C TYR A 69 8.67 -9.41 -0.30
N LEU A 70 7.90 -8.62 -1.07
CA LEU A 70 6.68 -7.98 -0.56
C LEU A 70 5.61 -8.97 -0.11
N ASN A 71 5.58 -10.15 -0.73
CA ASN A 71 4.62 -11.17 -0.36
C ASN A 71 4.93 -11.83 1.00
N ASP A 72 6.21 -11.97 1.35
CA ASP A 72 6.65 -12.85 2.43
C ASP A 72 7.42 -12.17 3.57
N PHE A 73 7.67 -10.85 3.51
CA PHE A 73 8.44 -10.20 4.58
C PHE A 73 7.73 -10.27 5.94
N ALA A 74 8.52 -10.45 7.00
CA ALA A 74 7.99 -10.49 8.35
C ALA A 74 7.56 -9.08 8.81
N PRO A 75 6.35 -8.92 9.37
CA PRO A 75 5.88 -7.62 9.86
C PRO A 75 6.66 -7.11 11.08
N THR A 76 7.48 -7.95 11.70
CA THR A 76 8.34 -7.64 12.84
C THR A 76 9.75 -7.16 12.44
N VAL A 77 10.05 -7.08 11.14
CA VAL A 77 11.34 -6.56 10.66
C VAL A 77 11.53 -5.09 11.09
N GLU A 78 12.75 -4.74 11.48
CA GLU A 78 13.06 -3.36 11.82
C GLU A 78 12.83 -2.43 10.63
N ARG A 79 12.23 -1.26 10.91
CA ARG A 79 11.83 -0.31 9.87
C ARG A 79 12.99 0.11 8.98
N GLU A 80 14.15 0.45 9.56
CA GLU A 80 15.34 0.88 8.83
C GLU A 80 15.86 -0.22 7.92
N LYS A 81 15.91 -1.45 8.41
CA LYS A 81 16.33 -2.62 7.63
C LYS A 81 15.35 -2.93 6.50
N PHE A 82 14.06 -2.85 6.78
CA PHE A 82 13.03 -2.99 5.76
C PHE A 82 13.15 -1.93 4.67
N GLU A 83 13.35 -0.67 5.04
CA GLU A 83 13.54 0.44 4.11
C GLU A 83 14.78 0.25 3.22
N GLU A 84 15.91 -0.19 3.76
CA GLU A 84 17.12 -0.49 2.99
C GLU A 84 16.89 -1.62 1.97
N ILE A 85 16.25 -2.71 2.39
CA ILE A 85 15.94 -3.82 1.49
C ILE A 85 14.99 -3.36 0.39
N VAL A 86 13.93 -2.64 0.73
CA VAL A 86 12.99 -2.12 -0.25
C VAL A 86 13.68 -1.17 -1.22
N LYS A 87 14.50 -0.23 -0.77
CA LYS A 87 15.27 0.66 -1.66
C LYS A 87 16.20 -0.09 -2.60
N SER A 88 16.82 -1.19 -2.15
CA SER A 88 17.71 -1.99 -2.99
C SER A 88 16.96 -2.81 -4.03
N LEU A 89 15.82 -3.38 -3.67
CA LEU A 89 14.99 -4.20 -4.56
C LEU A 89 14.16 -3.35 -5.53
N PHE A 90 13.70 -2.19 -5.06
CA PHE A 90 12.78 -1.32 -5.79
C PHE A 90 13.44 -0.04 -6.28
N GLN A 91 14.56 -0.18 -6.99
CA GLN A 91 15.24 0.95 -7.60
C GLN A 91 14.45 1.58 -8.76
N THR A 92 13.36 0.95 -9.17
CA THR A 92 12.51 1.35 -10.28
C THR A 92 11.16 1.92 -9.80
N LYS A 93 10.46 2.60 -10.69
CA LYS A 93 9.15 3.23 -10.42
C LYS A 93 8.03 2.23 -10.09
N TRP A 94 8.22 0.94 -10.28
CA TRP A 94 7.13 -0.04 -10.19
C TRP A 94 6.50 -0.15 -8.79
N LEU A 95 7.25 0.10 -7.72
CA LEU A 95 6.64 0.15 -6.39
C LEU A 95 5.66 1.30 -6.26
N VAL A 96 6.01 2.46 -6.81
CA VAL A 96 5.10 3.62 -6.85
C VAL A 96 3.85 3.28 -7.65
N GLU A 97 4.01 2.65 -8.81
CA GLU A 97 2.89 2.20 -9.65
C GLU A 97 2.01 1.16 -8.94
N LEU A 98 2.62 0.24 -8.19
CA LEU A 98 1.91 -0.75 -7.38
C LEU A 98 1.08 -0.11 -6.28
N VAL A 99 1.67 0.85 -5.55
CA VAL A 99 0.95 1.62 -4.51
C VAL A 99 -0.16 2.46 -5.13
N ASP A 100 0.09 3.11 -6.26
CA ASP A 100 -0.92 3.88 -6.99
C ASP A 100 -2.09 2.99 -7.44
N SER A 101 -1.79 1.79 -7.94
CA SER A 101 -2.83 0.80 -8.31
C SER A 101 -3.66 0.37 -7.10
N ALA A 102 -3.03 0.15 -5.95
CA ALA A 102 -3.73 -0.14 -4.70
C ALA A 102 -4.62 1.04 -4.26
N MET A 103 -4.13 2.26 -4.39
CA MET A 103 -4.91 3.47 -4.07
C MET A 103 -6.13 3.64 -4.98
N VAL A 104 -5.98 3.37 -6.28
CA VAL A 104 -7.11 3.36 -7.21
C VAL A 104 -8.13 2.29 -6.80
N LYS A 105 -7.66 1.09 -6.43
CA LYS A 105 -8.54 0.01 -5.98
C LYS A 105 -9.30 0.34 -4.70
N MET A 106 -8.73 1.12 -3.79
CA MET A 106 -9.42 1.59 -2.59
C MET A 106 -10.72 2.33 -2.90
N ARG A 107 -10.83 2.97 -4.06
CA ARG A 107 -12.04 3.69 -4.48
C ARG A 107 -13.22 2.77 -4.78
N ASP A 108 -12.96 1.49 -4.99
CA ASP A 108 -14.00 0.47 -5.18
C ASP A 108 -14.54 -0.08 -3.87
N PHE A 109 -13.98 0.32 -2.74
CA PHE A 109 -14.47 -0.14 -1.43
C PHE A 109 -15.90 0.35 -1.19
N PRO A 110 -16.82 -0.52 -0.71
CA PRO A 110 -18.25 -0.22 -0.73
C PRO A 110 -18.71 0.85 0.28
N TYR A 111 -17.89 1.17 1.27
CA TYR A 111 -18.26 2.09 2.35
C TYR A 111 -17.26 3.24 2.48
N SER A 112 -17.71 4.46 2.24
CA SER A 112 -16.91 5.70 2.38
C SER A 112 -15.52 5.63 1.72
N PRO A 113 -15.41 5.18 0.47
CA PRO A 113 -14.12 4.95 -0.18
C PRO A 113 -13.25 6.21 -0.25
N GLN A 114 -13.84 7.36 -0.49
CA GLN A 114 -13.13 8.63 -0.58
C GLN A 114 -12.49 9.02 0.76
N LEU A 115 -13.18 8.78 1.87
CA LEU A 115 -12.67 9.05 3.21
C LEU A 115 -11.40 8.23 3.50
N TYR A 116 -11.45 6.94 3.24
CA TYR A 116 -10.30 6.05 3.48
C TYR A 116 -9.14 6.34 2.53
N PHE A 117 -9.44 6.66 1.27
CA PHE A 117 -8.44 7.13 0.32
C PHE A 117 -7.75 8.41 0.83
N ASP A 118 -8.50 9.41 1.26
CA ASP A 118 -7.97 10.67 1.75
C ASP A 118 -7.11 10.50 3.00
N ILE A 119 -7.50 9.61 3.90
CA ILE A 119 -6.72 9.30 5.11
C ILE A 119 -5.35 8.72 4.73
N VAL A 120 -5.31 7.69 3.90
CA VAL A 120 -4.03 7.08 3.48
C VAL A 120 -3.19 8.08 2.70
N PHE A 121 -3.79 8.78 1.75
CA PHE A 121 -3.08 9.77 0.94
C PHE A 121 -2.44 10.87 1.80
N LYS A 122 -3.21 11.51 2.66
CA LYS A 122 -2.71 12.62 3.49
C LYS A 122 -1.71 12.17 4.55
N CYS A 123 -1.92 11.01 5.16
CA CYS A 123 -1.04 10.51 6.21
C CYS A 123 0.31 10.03 5.67
N TYR A 124 0.34 9.40 4.49
CA TYR A 124 1.51 8.64 4.05
C TYR A 124 2.05 8.99 2.67
N LEU A 125 1.20 9.37 1.71
CA LEU A 125 1.59 9.50 0.31
C LEU A 125 1.83 10.96 -0.12
N SER A 126 1.09 11.90 0.43
CA SER A 126 1.21 13.31 0.09
C SER A 126 2.63 13.83 0.34
N ARG A 127 3.12 14.66 -0.57
CA ARG A 127 4.38 15.40 -0.38
C ARG A 127 4.30 16.35 0.82
N PHE A 128 3.12 16.90 1.07
CA PHE A 128 2.86 17.75 2.22
C PHE A 128 2.67 16.88 3.47
N ARG A 129 3.39 17.21 4.54
CA ARG A 129 3.24 16.53 5.83
C ARG A 129 2.22 17.29 6.67
N TYR A 130 1.06 16.71 6.81
CA TYR A 130 0.01 17.21 7.70
C TYR A 130 0.34 16.89 9.15
N THR A 131 0.15 17.87 10.04
CA THR A 131 0.10 17.63 11.48
C THR A 131 -1.22 16.97 11.89
N GLU A 132 -1.27 16.35 13.06
CA GLU A 132 -2.54 15.75 13.55
C GLU A 132 -3.69 16.76 13.61
N PRO A 133 -3.52 17.99 14.18
CA PRO A 133 -4.59 18.99 14.16
C PRO A 133 -5.09 19.34 12.74
N GLU A 134 -4.18 19.49 11.78
CA GLU A 134 -4.55 19.76 10.38
C GLU A 134 -5.34 18.61 9.76
N LEU A 135 -4.97 17.35 10.08
CA LEU A 135 -5.72 16.18 9.62
C LEU A 135 -7.13 16.13 10.20
N LEU A 136 -7.27 16.36 11.50
CA LEU A 136 -8.56 16.38 12.17
C LEU A 136 -9.48 17.47 11.62
N GLU A 137 -8.94 18.67 11.38
CA GLU A 137 -9.67 19.79 10.79
C GLU A 137 -10.08 19.48 9.34
N THR A 138 -9.14 19.02 8.51
CA THR A 138 -9.39 18.74 7.10
C THR A 138 -10.39 17.62 6.90
N LEU A 139 -10.29 16.56 7.72
CA LEU A 139 -11.19 15.41 7.67
C LEU A 139 -12.49 15.63 8.46
N ARG A 140 -12.59 16.73 9.20
CA ARG A 140 -13.75 17.08 10.05
C ARG A 140 -14.11 15.97 11.03
N MET A 141 -13.11 15.44 11.73
CA MET A 141 -13.25 14.32 12.65
C MET A 141 -12.75 14.64 14.03
N GLU A 142 -13.36 14.00 15.03
CA GLU A 142 -12.80 13.92 16.36
C GLU A 142 -11.63 12.94 16.40
N ARG A 143 -10.69 13.17 17.31
CA ARG A 143 -9.46 12.39 17.45
C ARG A 143 -9.68 10.88 17.56
N SER A 144 -10.61 10.44 18.40
CA SER A 144 -10.91 9.02 18.60
C SER A 144 -11.44 8.37 17.31
N THR A 145 -12.37 9.06 16.63
CA THR A 145 -12.92 8.60 15.35
C THR A 145 -11.84 8.52 14.27
N TYR A 146 -10.96 9.52 14.21
CA TYR A 146 -9.86 9.54 13.27
C TYR A 146 -8.95 8.31 13.40
N TYR A 147 -8.54 7.95 14.63
CA TYR A 147 -7.67 6.78 14.81
C TYR A 147 -8.35 5.46 14.45
N ASP A 148 -9.64 5.32 14.73
CA ASP A 148 -10.41 4.16 14.31
C ASP A 148 -10.50 4.08 12.77
N ARG A 149 -10.80 5.19 12.10
CA ARG A 149 -10.87 5.26 10.64
C ARG A 149 -9.50 5.08 9.98
N LYS A 150 -8.44 5.57 10.61
CA LYS A 150 -7.07 5.36 10.14
C LYS A 150 -6.68 3.88 10.13
N LYS A 151 -7.00 3.14 11.18
CA LYS A 151 -6.78 1.68 11.22
C LYS A 151 -7.54 0.96 10.11
N GLU A 152 -8.81 1.31 9.92
CA GLU A 152 -9.62 0.75 8.84
C GLU A 152 -9.01 1.10 7.46
N ALA A 153 -8.60 2.34 7.24
CA ALA A 153 -7.98 2.80 5.99
C ALA A 153 -6.70 2.03 5.64
N ILE A 154 -5.84 1.79 6.64
CA ILE A 154 -4.61 0.99 6.45
C ILE A 154 -4.95 -0.45 6.05
N LYS A 155 -5.96 -1.06 6.65
CA LYS A 155 -6.42 -2.41 6.30
C LYS A 155 -7.02 -2.47 4.89
N ILE A 156 -7.80 -1.47 4.50
CA ILE A 156 -8.36 -1.37 3.15
C ILE A 156 -7.25 -1.21 2.11
N PHE A 157 -6.24 -0.40 2.40
CA PHE A 157 -5.05 -0.31 1.56
C PHE A 157 -4.37 -1.67 1.40
N GLY A 158 -4.17 -2.40 2.49
CA GLY A 158 -3.58 -3.73 2.47
C GLY A 158 -4.40 -4.73 1.65
N LEU A 159 -5.72 -4.74 1.80
CA LEU A 159 -6.62 -5.55 0.98
C LEU A 159 -6.50 -5.19 -0.51
N SER A 160 -6.39 -3.92 -0.82
CA SER A 160 -6.23 -3.42 -2.19
C SER A 160 -4.89 -3.83 -2.79
N LEU A 161 -3.83 -3.84 -1.99
CA LEU A 161 -2.48 -4.21 -2.43
C LEU A 161 -2.29 -5.73 -2.52
N TRP A 162 -2.41 -6.44 -1.39
CA TRP A 162 -2.16 -7.89 -1.34
C TRP A 162 -3.32 -8.73 -1.87
N GLY A 163 -4.53 -8.23 -1.81
CA GLY A 163 -5.71 -8.93 -2.30
C GLY A 163 -6.06 -8.63 -3.76
N SER A 164 -5.53 -7.59 -4.35
CA SER A 164 -5.88 -7.19 -5.73
C SER A 164 -4.67 -6.80 -6.58
N ALA A 165 -3.97 -5.71 -6.27
CA ALA A 165 -2.93 -5.17 -7.13
C ALA A 165 -1.75 -6.15 -7.30
N LEU A 166 -1.24 -6.71 -6.22
CA LEU A 166 -0.12 -7.64 -6.25
C LEU A 166 -0.44 -8.97 -6.97
N PRO A 167 -1.59 -9.64 -6.70
CA PRO A 167 -1.98 -10.83 -7.46
C PRO A 167 -2.15 -10.59 -8.95
N GLN A 168 -2.70 -9.45 -9.35
CA GLN A 168 -2.89 -9.11 -10.77
C GLN A 168 -1.55 -8.95 -11.49
N ILE A 169 -0.57 -8.31 -10.85
CA ILE A 169 0.76 -8.17 -11.44
C ILE A 169 1.46 -9.53 -11.54
N LYS A 170 1.36 -10.37 -10.51
CA LYS A 170 1.90 -11.75 -10.56
C LYS A 170 1.30 -12.54 -11.70
N GLN A 171 -0.01 -12.51 -11.86
CA GLN A 171 -0.69 -13.19 -12.95
C GLN A 171 -0.21 -12.69 -14.32
N ALA A 172 -0.08 -11.39 -14.51
CA ALA A 172 0.39 -10.80 -15.75
C ALA A 172 1.84 -11.21 -16.09
N LEU A 173 2.68 -11.48 -15.08
CA LEU A 173 4.05 -11.99 -15.30
C LEU A 173 4.10 -13.48 -15.63
N GLU A 174 3.13 -14.27 -15.15
CA GLU A 174 3.04 -15.71 -15.40
C GLU A 174 2.39 -16.04 -16.76
N GLU A 175 1.60 -15.12 -17.31
CA GLU A 175 1.02 -15.28 -18.64
C GLU A 175 2.11 -15.08 -19.71
N PRO A 176 2.40 -16.08 -20.56
CA PRO A 176 3.36 -15.90 -21.63
C PRO A 176 2.84 -14.81 -22.57
N LEU A 177 3.71 -13.84 -22.89
CA LEU A 177 3.44 -12.86 -23.91
C LEU A 177 3.18 -13.61 -25.22
N LEU A 178 1.93 -13.82 -25.56
CA LEU A 178 1.51 -14.29 -26.85
C LEU A 178 1.78 -13.16 -27.85
N TYR A 179 3.02 -13.12 -28.37
CA TYR A 179 3.29 -12.34 -29.56
C TYR A 179 2.62 -13.08 -30.74
N GLU A 180 1.52 -12.57 -31.24
CA GLU A 180 1.09 -12.81 -32.60
C GLU A 180 1.90 -11.96 -33.58
#